data_4adfdc38efb27873f275eb3fb3b628e9
#
_entry.id   4adfdc38efb27873f275eb3fb3b628e9
#
_cell.length_a   1.000
_cell.length_b   1.000
_cell.length_c   1.000
_cell.angle_alpha   90.00
_cell.angle_beta   90.00
_cell.angle_gamma   90.00
#
_symmetry.space_group_name_H-M   'P 1'
#
loop_
_entity.id
_entity.type
_entity.pdbx_description
1 polymer ?
#
loop_
_entity_poly.entity_id
_entity_poly.type
_entity_poly.pdbx_seq_one_letter_code
_entity_poly.pdbx_strand_id
1 'polypeptide(L)'
;MNFKRYESRFKAGEILTDYIKEKNKDLYQEILTNPNNNFCFAIPNGGVPVAERFCSILNIEYDLLIVRKIKIPYNPEAGFGSITTDGTVLINEVLLEYLSLTEKEINKAIEQTKNEINQRL
;
A
#
# COMPACT_ATOMS: atom_id res chain seq x y z
N MET A 1 -5.37 24.33 -3.71
CA MET A 1 -5.59 23.13 -2.86
C MET A 1 -4.88 23.35 -1.52
N ASN A 2 -5.61 23.25 -0.43
CA ASN A 2 -5.03 23.42 0.91
C ASN A 2 -4.64 22.07 1.46
N PHE A 3 -3.34 21.87 1.62
CA PHE A 3 -2.83 20.67 2.30
C PHE A 3 -2.82 20.94 3.81
N LYS A 4 -3.61 20.15 4.52
CA LYS A 4 -3.58 20.16 5.98
C LYS A 4 -2.71 19.00 6.46
N ARG A 5 -1.81 19.27 7.37
CA ARG A 5 -1.10 18.19 8.06
C ARG A 5 -2.03 17.59 9.11
N TYR A 6 -2.02 16.28 9.19
CA TYR A 6 -2.71 15.59 10.25
C TYR A 6 -1.91 15.72 11.55
N GLU A 7 -2.58 15.83 12.68
CA GLU A 7 -1.95 15.86 14.00
C GLU A 7 -1.15 14.58 14.26
N SER A 8 -1.67 13.46 13.78
CA SER A 8 -1.04 12.15 13.90
C SER A 8 -1.60 11.21 12.84
N ARG A 9 -0.95 10.09 12.63
CA ARG A 9 -1.46 9.04 11.74
C ARG A 9 -2.75 8.44 12.28
N PHE A 10 -2.86 8.32 13.59
CA PHE A 10 -4.08 7.87 14.25
C PHE A 10 -5.25 8.83 13.95
N LYS A 11 -5.01 10.14 14.05
CA LYS A 11 -6.00 11.15 13.72
C LYS A 11 -6.38 11.10 12.24
N ALA A 12 -5.42 10.80 11.37
CA ALA A 12 -5.69 10.60 9.94
C ALA A 12 -6.69 9.47 9.70
N GLY A 13 -6.63 8.40 10.49
CA GLY A 13 -7.61 7.32 10.42
C GLY A 13 -9.03 7.78 10.77
N GLU A 14 -9.18 8.65 11.76
CA GLU A 14 -10.49 9.24 12.11
C GLU A 14 -11.01 10.09 10.96
N ILE A 15 -10.16 10.94 10.40
CA ILE A 15 -10.53 11.84 9.30
C ILE A 15 -10.92 11.03 8.05
N LEU A 16 -10.21 9.94 7.77
CA LEU A 16 -10.55 9.05 6.66
C LEU A 16 -11.94 8.43 6.84
N THR A 17 -12.27 8.00 8.06
CA THR A 17 -13.59 7.47 8.38
C THR A 17 -14.68 8.50 8.11
N ASP A 18 -14.49 9.73 8.59
CA ASP A 18 -15.44 10.82 8.39
C ASP A 18 -15.58 11.17 6.91
N TYR A 19 -14.47 11.16 6.18
CA TYR A 19 -14.46 11.44 4.75
C TYR A 19 -15.31 10.42 3.98
N ILE A 20 -15.14 9.14 4.26
CA ILE A 20 -15.92 8.07 3.59
C ILE A 20 -17.40 8.21 3.94
N LYS A 21 -17.70 8.50 5.21
CA LYS A 21 -19.08 8.71 5.65
C LYS A 21 -19.78 9.84 4.89
N GLU A 22 -19.07 10.92 4.62
CA GLU A 22 -19.62 12.08 3.92
C GLU A 22 -19.64 11.91 2.40
N LYS A 23 -18.56 11.37 1.83
CA LYS A 23 -18.34 11.35 0.39
C LYS A 23 -18.79 10.08 -0.31
N ASN A 24 -18.91 8.97 0.43
CA ASN A 24 -19.35 7.71 -0.14
C ASN A 24 -20.23 6.97 0.87
N LYS A 25 -21.47 7.45 0.98
CA LYS A 25 -22.43 6.92 1.95
C LYS A 25 -22.76 5.45 1.71
N ASP A 26 -22.79 5.03 0.46
CA ASP A 26 -23.10 3.63 0.11
C ASP A 26 -22.00 2.70 0.61
N LEU A 27 -20.73 3.06 0.41
CA LEU A 27 -19.61 2.28 0.92
C LEU A 27 -19.61 2.27 2.45
N TYR A 28 -19.85 3.42 3.07
CA TYR A 28 -19.89 3.52 4.53
C TYR A 28 -20.97 2.59 5.11
N GLN A 29 -22.17 2.59 4.54
CA GLN A 29 -23.25 1.72 4.98
C GLN A 29 -22.96 0.25 4.72
N GLU A 30 -22.34 -0.08 3.59
CA GLU A 30 -21.92 -1.44 3.28
C GLU A 30 -20.93 -1.97 4.32
N ILE A 31 -19.95 -1.17 4.71
CA ILE A 31 -18.96 -1.56 5.73
C ILE A 31 -19.65 -1.78 7.08
N LEU A 32 -20.56 -0.89 7.48
CA LEU A 32 -21.26 -1.01 8.75
C LEU A 32 -22.20 -2.21 8.80
N THR A 33 -22.86 -2.50 7.67
CA THR A 33 -23.86 -3.56 7.59
C THR A 33 -23.22 -4.94 7.43
N ASN A 34 -22.15 -5.04 6.66
CA ASN A 34 -21.49 -6.30 6.35
C ASN A 34 -19.99 -6.22 6.64
N PRO A 35 -19.58 -6.04 7.91
CA PRO A 35 -18.17 -5.86 8.25
C PRO A 35 -17.30 -7.06 7.84
N ASN A 36 -17.84 -8.27 7.86
CA ASN A 36 -17.11 -9.49 7.50
C ASN A 36 -16.84 -9.61 5.99
N ASN A 37 -17.55 -8.82 5.16
CA ASN A 37 -17.32 -8.80 3.71
C ASN A 37 -16.38 -7.70 3.28
N ASN A 38 -15.82 -6.95 4.24
CA ASN A 38 -14.91 -5.84 3.97
C ASN A 38 -13.58 -6.10 4.65
N PHE A 39 -12.53 -5.78 3.95
CA PHE A 39 -11.17 -6.03 4.41
C PHE A 39 -10.29 -4.81 4.19
N CYS A 40 -9.40 -4.55 5.13
CA CYS A 40 -8.47 -3.44 5.04
C CYS A 40 -7.05 -3.99 5.01
N PHE A 41 -6.21 -3.43 4.16
CA PHE A 41 -4.78 -3.71 4.16
C PHE A 41 -4.03 -2.48 4.61
N ALA A 42 -3.16 -2.65 5.59
CA ALA A 42 -2.29 -1.60 6.09
C ALA A 42 -0.88 -1.78 5.55
N ILE A 43 -0.36 -0.74 4.95
CA ILE A 43 1.03 -0.74 4.45
C ILE A 43 1.93 -0.17 5.54
N PRO A 44 2.80 -0.99 6.13
CA PRO A 44 3.73 -0.51 7.15
C PRO A 44 4.71 0.54 6.59
N ASN A 45 5.30 1.36 7.43
CA ASN A 45 4.97 1.47 8.85
C ASN A 45 3.84 2.48 9.08
N GLY A 46 3.79 3.54 8.27
CA GLY A 46 2.87 4.66 8.47
C GLY A 46 1.39 4.33 8.33
N GLY A 47 1.06 3.33 7.50
CA GLY A 47 -0.33 2.92 7.31
C GLY A 47 -0.94 2.16 8.48
N VAL A 48 -0.12 1.60 9.39
CA VAL A 48 -0.63 0.79 10.50
C VAL A 48 -1.46 1.60 11.49
N PRO A 49 -1.00 2.72 12.05
CA PRO A 49 -1.85 3.50 12.97
C PRO A 49 -3.08 4.10 12.29
N VAL A 50 -3.02 4.41 11.00
CA VAL A 50 -4.19 4.85 10.23
C VAL A 50 -5.22 3.74 10.15
N ALA A 51 -4.80 2.53 9.76
CA ALA A 51 -5.67 1.37 9.66
C ALA A 51 -6.23 0.95 11.02
N GLU A 52 -5.40 0.99 12.05
CA GLU A 52 -5.80 0.66 13.42
C GLU A 52 -7.01 1.50 13.86
N ARG A 53 -6.93 2.80 13.65
CA ARG A 53 -8.02 3.69 14.04
C ARG A 53 -9.23 3.56 13.11
N PHE A 54 -8.99 3.56 11.80
CA PHE A 54 -10.05 3.40 10.81
C PHE A 54 -10.85 2.13 11.05
N CYS A 55 -10.16 1.01 11.23
CA CYS A 55 -10.81 -0.29 11.39
C CYS A 55 -11.50 -0.42 12.74
N SER A 56 -10.96 0.19 13.81
CA SER A 56 -11.59 0.14 15.12
C SER A 56 -12.91 0.90 15.14
N ILE A 57 -13.01 2.03 14.45
CA ILE A 57 -14.26 2.79 14.34
C ILE A 57 -15.30 2.02 13.53
N LEU A 58 -14.90 1.42 12.42
CA LEU A 58 -15.80 0.72 11.49
C LEU A 58 -16.05 -0.74 11.88
N ASN A 59 -15.35 -1.23 12.89
CA ASN A 59 -15.43 -2.61 13.37
C ASN A 59 -15.13 -3.63 12.27
N ILE A 60 -14.07 -3.37 11.50
CA ILE A 60 -13.54 -4.31 10.51
C ILE A 60 -12.11 -4.69 10.88
N GLU A 61 -11.66 -5.82 10.35
CA GLU A 61 -10.31 -6.30 10.56
C GLU A 61 -9.36 -5.73 9.50
N TYR A 62 -8.08 -5.68 9.83
CA TYR A 62 -7.05 -5.36 8.84
C TYR A 62 -5.90 -6.35 8.94
N ASP A 63 -5.16 -6.45 7.84
CA ASP A 63 -3.95 -7.24 7.77
C ASP A 63 -2.84 -6.37 7.16
N LEU A 64 -1.62 -6.82 7.32
CA LEU A 64 -0.46 -6.09 6.80
C LEU A 64 -0.19 -6.47 5.35
N LEU A 65 0.09 -5.47 4.54
CA LEU A 65 0.54 -5.67 3.16
C LEU A 65 1.91 -5.01 3.01
N ILE A 66 2.93 -5.82 2.90
CA ILE A 66 4.28 -5.32 2.69
C ILE A 66 4.49 -5.12 1.19
N VAL A 67 4.88 -3.90 0.82
CA VAL A 67 5.15 -3.51 -0.56
C VAL A 67 6.60 -3.06 -0.65
N ARG A 68 7.30 -3.56 -1.66
CA ARG A 68 8.68 -3.19 -1.91
C ARG A 68 8.89 -2.73 -3.34
N LYS A 69 9.59 -1.63 -3.49
CA LYS A 69 9.99 -1.07 -4.77
C LYS A 69 11.03 -1.99 -5.43
N ILE A 70 10.85 -2.27 -6.72
CA ILE A 70 11.85 -2.94 -7.55
C ILE A 70 12.80 -1.86 -8.04
N LYS A 71 14.00 -1.83 -7.48
CA LYS A 71 14.98 -0.76 -7.72
C LYS A 71 15.61 -0.85 -9.10
N ILE A 72 15.83 0.30 -9.70
CA ILE A 72 16.61 0.38 -10.94
C ILE A 72 18.09 0.13 -10.58
N PRO A 73 18.78 -0.83 -11.22
CA PRO A 73 20.15 -1.20 -10.82
C PRO A 73 21.15 -0.05 -10.72
N TYR A 74 21.09 0.90 -11.67
CA TYR A 74 22.01 2.04 -11.68
C TYR A 74 21.44 3.27 -10.96
N ASN A 75 20.23 3.19 -10.42
CA ASN A 75 19.60 4.28 -9.65
C ASN A 75 18.67 3.69 -8.59
N PRO A 76 19.21 3.22 -7.45
CA PRO A 76 18.40 2.55 -6.42
C PRO A 76 17.35 3.43 -5.74
N GLU A 77 17.47 4.76 -5.88
CA GLU A 77 16.45 5.68 -5.35
C GLU A 77 15.15 5.62 -6.14
N ALA A 78 15.24 5.22 -7.40
CA ALA A 78 14.08 5.06 -8.29
C ALA A 78 13.73 3.58 -8.46
N GLY A 79 12.50 3.32 -8.86
CA GLY A 79 12.03 1.97 -9.12
C GLY A 79 11.20 1.90 -10.39
N PHE A 80 11.09 0.70 -10.95
CA PHE A 80 10.28 0.45 -12.14
C PHE A 80 9.09 -0.47 -11.86
N GLY A 81 8.86 -0.80 -10.62
CA GLY A 81 7.74 -1.65 -10.21
C GLY A 81 7.72 -1.86 -8.71
N SER A 82 6.85 -2.74 -8.29
CA SER A 82 6.72 -3.12 -6.88
C SER A 82 6.30 -4.59 -6.74
N ILE A 83 6.62 -5.15 -5.58
CA ILE A 83 6.24 -6.52 -5.22
C ILE A 83 5.57 -6.47 -3.86
N THR A 84 4.47 -7.19 -3.73
CA THR A 84 3.72 -7.29 -2.48
C THR A 84 3.98 -8.62 -1.77
N THR A 85 3.54 -8.71 -0.52
CA THR A 85 3.73 -9.89 0.33
C THR A 85 3.19 -11.18 -0.30
N ASP A 86 2.11 -11.08 -1.05
CA ASP A 86 1.47 -12.22 -1.70
C ASP A 86 2.16 -12.66 -3.00
N GLY A 87 3.26 -11.99 -3.36
CA GLY A 87 4.02 -12.32 -4.56
C GLY A 87 3.56 -11.62 -5.83
N THR A 88 2.60 -10.71 -5.74
CA THR A 88 2.16 -9.93 -6.89
C THR A 88 3.25 -8.97 -7.34
N VAL A 89 3.58 -9.01 -8.63
CA VAL A 89 4.58 -8.14 -9.25
C VAL A 89 3.87 -7.17 -10.18
N LEU A 90 4.03 -5.88 -9.92
CA LEU A 90 3.50 -4.82 -10.80
C LEU A 90 4.67 -4.09 -11.42
N ILE A 91 4.66 -3.98 -12.73
CA ILE A 91 5.71 -3.32 -13.50
C ILE A 91 5.15 -2.09 -14.20
N ASN A 92 5.87 -0.98 -14.11
CA ASN A 92 5.58 0.20 -14.92
C ASN A 92 6.17 -0.01 -16.30
N GLU A 93 5.39 -0.57 -17.21
CA GLU A 93 5.83 -0.95 -18.54
C GLU A 93 6.29 0.26 -19.37
N VAL A 94 5.61 1.40 -19.21
CA VAL A 94 5.98 2.63 -19.93
C VAL A 94 7.36 3.09 -19.52
N LEU A 95 7.64 3.11 -18.21
CA LEU A 95 8.96 3.47 -17.70
C LEU A 95 10.02 2.46 -18.15
N LEU A 96 9.69 1.17 -18.10
CA LEU A 96 10.64 0.11 -18.45
C LEU A 96 11.13 0.24 -19.90
N GLU A 97 10.26 0.70 -20.81
CA GLU A 97 10.64 0.95 -22.20
C GLU A 97 11.73 2.01 -22.35
N TYR A 98 11.76 2.99 -21.44
CA TYR A 98 12.79 4.05 -21.44
C TYR A 98 14.08 3.60 -20.76
N LEU A 99 14.04 2.54 -19.99
CA LEU A 99 15.20 2.02 -19.27
C LEU A 99 15.85 0.95 -20.16
N SER A 100 17.10 1.15 -20.52
CA SER A 100 17.81 0.17 -21.33
C SER A 100 18.31 -1.01 -20.50
N LEU A 101 17.40 -1.65 -19.79
CA LEU A 101 17.71 -2.81 -18.96
C LEU A 101 17.62 -4.11 -19.76
N THR A 102 18.57 -5.00 -19.52
CA THR A 102 18.52 -6.34 -20.09
C THR A 102 17.51 -7.18 -19.31
N GLU A 103 17.01 -8.25 -19.92
CA GLU A 103 16.14 -9.20 -19.26
C GLU A 103 16.78 -9.78 -17.99
N LYS A 104 18.08 -10.04 -18.05
CA LYS A 104 18.85 -10.51 -16.89
C LYS A 104 18.85 -9.50 -15.75
N GLU A 105 19.02 -8.22 -16.06
CA GLU A 105 18.99 -7.14 -15.05
C GLU A 105 17.61 -7.01 -14.42
N ILE A 106 16.56 -7.10 -15.22
CA ILE A 106 15.18 -7.05 -14.75
C ILE A 106 14.89 -8.21 -13.79
N ASN A 107 15.23 -9.43 -14.20
CA ASN A 107 14.99 -10.63 -13.41
C ASN A 107 15.78 -10.60 -12.09
N LYS A 108 17.02 -10.11 -12.13
CA LYS A 108 17.86 -9.98 -10.94
C LYS A 108 17.24 -8.99 -9.95
N ALA A 109 16.75 -7.85 -10.44
CA ALA A 109 16.12 -6.84 -9.60
C ALA A 109 14.84 -7.38 -8.93
N ILE A 110 14.05 -8.14 -9.66
CA ILE A 110 12.83 -8.79 -9.13
C ILE A 110 13.21 -9.79 -8.03
N GLU A 111 14.20 -10.65 -8.26
CA GLU A 111 14.63 -11.63 -7.27
C GLU A 111 15.20 -10.99 -6.00
N GLN A 112 15.97 -9.93 -6.14
CA GLN A 112 16.49 -9.18 -4.98
C GLN A 112 15.35 -8.61 -4.14
N THR A 113 14.32 -8.08 -4.81
CA THR A 113 13.16 -7.50 -4.13
C THR A 113 12.34 -8.57 -3.41
N LYS A 114 12.14 -9.73 -4.02
CA LYS A 114 11.47 -10.87 -3.38
C LYS A 114 12.22 -11.32 -2.11
N ASN A 115 13.54 -11.35 -2.17
CA ASN A 115 14.35 -11.73 -1.02
C ASN A 115 14.22 -10.70 0.12
N GLU A 116 14.17 -9.40 -0.21
CA GLU A 116 13.96 -8.35 0.78
C GLU A 116 12.62 -8.51 1.50
N ILE A 117 11.56 -8.86 0.79
CA ILE A 117 10.23 -9.09 1.37
C ILE A 117 10.28 -10.30 2.30
N ASN A 118 10.90 -11.39 1.88
CA ASN A 118 10.99 -12.62 2.67
C ASN A 118 11.75 -12.40 3.98
N GLN A 119 12.75 -11.53 3.98
CA GLN A 119 13.50 -11.20 5.18
C GLN A 119 12.70 -10.37 6.19
N ARG A 120 11.63 -9.70 5.75
CA ARG A 120 10.78 -8.89 6.62
C ARG A 120 9.60 -9.64 7.22
N LEU A 121 9.33 -10.81 6.70
CA LEU A 121 8.33 -11.70 7.27
C LEU A 121 8.93 -12.49 8.45
#